data_5094eb2e41367e595d86233c8cbfcf33
#
_entry.id   5094eb2e41367e595d86233c8cbfcf33
#
_cell.length_a   1.000
_cell.length_b   1.000
_cell.length_c   1.000
_cell.angle_alpha   90.00
_cell.angle_beta   90.00
_cell.angle_gamma   90.00
#
_symmetry.space_group_name_H-M   'P 1'
#
loop_
_entity.id
_entity.type
_entity.pdbx_description
1 polymer ?
#
loop_
_entity_poly.entity_id
_entity_poly.type
_entity_poly.pdbx_seq_one_letter_code
_entity_poly.pdbx_strand_id
1 'polypeptide(L)'
;MTELKKLLSIYLDLYLHQIIISGARTKEGASKIRIRPVIMKDKLYFQCTSTVGTKEIHENYEKEPVLEHIEGWITEDFRQLQLESELGSVNVLSSKKGKLTIKEKKKKKEGNLCNKPIRMEALSHNRKKRYILEEGKTVEFLIDLGVMTSEGKIVHSRYDKFRQINRFLEFIEDILPKLTRDREVTILDFGCGKSYLTFAMYYYLHELQQYDVRIVGLDLKEDVIEKCSVLAKKYGYEKLTFCQGDIASYEGVDRVDMVVTLHACDTATDYALAKAVAWGASVILSVPCCQYELNRQIHNEVLAPVFSYGVLKERIAALMTDGLRAQMLEQAGYDTQILEFIDMEHTPKNLLIRAVYTGKKKENKEQLRTCLDAFGLHPTLERLLKEGGREA
;
A
#
# COMPACT_ATOMS: atom_id res chain seq x y z
N MET A 1 16.49 1.24 44.13
CA MET A 1 15.81 1.13 42.81
C MET A 1 14.37 0.73 43.06
N THR A 2 13.42 1.54 42.65
CA THR A 2 11.98 1.27 42.86
C THR A 2 11.53 0.01 42.11
N GLU A 3 10.41 -0.57 42.53
CA GLU A 3 9.81 -1.74 41.88
C GLU A 3 9.53 -1.48 40.40
N LEU A 4 9.05 -0.27 40.06
CA LEU A 4 8.81 0.18 38.70
C LEU A 4 10.09 0.17 37.87
N LYS A 5 11.17 0.76 38.35
CA LYS A 5 12.46 0.76 37.63
C LYS A 5 13.01 -0.64 37.38
N LYS A 6 12.90 -1.55 38.37
CA LYS A 6 13.30 -2.95 38.21
C LYS A 6 12.50 -3.63 37.09
N LEU A 7 11.20 -3.42 37.07
CA LEU A 7 10.33 -3.99 36.05
C LEU A 7 10.64 -3.42 34.67
N LEU A 8 10.68 -2.09 34.50
CA LEU A 8 10.93 -1.43 33.21
C LEU A 8 12.31 -1.78 32.65
N SER A 9 13.32 -1.97 33.48
CA SER A 9 14.66 -2.35 33.04
C SER A 9 14.73 -3.68 32.29
N ILE A 10 13.77 -4.58 32.53
CA ILE A 10 13.65 -5.86 31.81
C ILE A 10 13.16 -5.64 30.36
N TYR A 11 12.32 -4.63 30.14
CA TYR A 11 11.68 -4.37 28.87
C TYR A 11 12.36 -3.29 28.02
N LEU A 12 13.29 -2.50 28.61
CA LEU A 12 14.07 -1.51 27.90
C LEU A 12 15.27 -2.16 27.19
N ASP A 13 14.97 -2.80 26.08
CA ASP A 13 15.92 -3.50 25.23
C ASP A 13 15.52 -3.39 23.74
N LEU A 14 16.15 -4.19 22.89
CA LEU A 14 15.86 -4.27 21.45
C LEU A 14 14.48 -4.88 21.12
N TYR A 15 13.81 -5.51 22.07
CA TYR A 15 12.50 -6.14 21.91
C TYR A 15 11.34 -5.20 22.31
N LEU A 16 11.66 -3.99 22.79
CA LEU A 16 10.67 -2.96 23.09
C LEU A 16 10.03 -2.45 21.78
N HIS A 17 8.71 -2.50 21.67
CA HIS A 17 8.00 -1.85 20.60
C HIS A 17 7.81 -0.36 20.87
N GLN A 18 7.19 -0.04 22.00
CA GLN A 18 6.99 1.35 22.44
C GLN A 18 6.57 1.43 23.91
N ILE A 19 6.80 2.62 24.48
CA ILE A 19 6.14 3.05 25.72
C ILE A 19 5.34 4.31 25.39
N ILE A 20 4.10 4.37 25.87
CA ILE A 20 3.23 5.53 25.78
C ILE A 20 2.91 6.01 27.18
N ILE A 21 3.27 7.26 27.49
CA ILE A 21 2.94 7.93 28.75
C ILE A 21 1.91 9.00 28.43
N SER A 22 0.77 8.98 29.11
CA SER A 22 -0.40 9.83 28.82
C SER A 22 -1.20 10.16 30.07
N GLY A 23 -2.24 11.00 29.89
CA GLY A 23 -3.05 11.46 31.01
C GLY A 23 -2.32 12.50 31.84
N ALA A 24 -1.83 13.55 31.19
CA ALA A 24 -1.16 14.68 31.85
C ALA A 24 -1.98 15.23 33.05
N ARG A 25 -1.31 15.57 34.13
CA ARG A 25 -1.92 16.12 35.35
C ARG A 25 -2.24 17.59 35.23
N THR A 26 -1.50 18.30 34.38
CA THR A 26 -1.67 19.72 34.08
C THR A 26 -1.94 19.92 32.59
N LYS A 27 -2.51 21.07 32.23
CA LYS A 27 -2.70 21.47 30.82
C LYS A 27 -1.45 22.11 30.22
N GLU A 28 -0.51 22.50 31.06
CA GLU A 28 0.78 23.07 30.68
C GLU A 28 1.81 21.96 30.54
N GLY A 29 2.63 21.99 29.48
CA GLY A 29 3.63 20.98 29.19
C GLY A 29 3.21 19.93 28.18
N ALA A 30 3.83 18.76 28.24
CA ALA A 30 3.57 17.66 27.33
C ALA A 30 2.23 16.96 27.62
N SER A 31 1.41 16.79 26.60
CA SER A 31 0.13 16.05 26.68
C SER A 31 0.35 14.52 26.61
N LYS A 32 1.44 14.10 25.95
CA LYS A 32 1.80 12.70 25.71
C LYS A 32 3.28 12.56 25.46
N ILE A 33 3.87 11.45 25.91
CA ILE A 33 5.24 11.09 25.58
C ILE A 33 5.22 9.68 24.97
N ARG A 34 5.90 9.51 23.83
CA ARG A 34 6.13 8.22 23.20
C ARG A 34 7.61 7.90 23.25
N ILE A 35 7.96 6.68 23.67
CA ILE A 35 9.34 6.21 23.75
C ILE A 35 9.48 4.97 22.87
N ARG A 36 10.52 4.93 22.05
CA ARG A 36 10.86 3.78 21.21
C ARG A 36 12.37 3.55 21.18
N PRO A 37 12.83 2.30 21.02
CA PRO A 37 14.24 2.03 20.84
C PRO A 37 14.71 2.54 19.48
N VAL A 38 15.91 3.11 19.44
CA VAL A 38 16.60 3.55 18.20
C VAL A 38 18.08 3.20 18.33
N ILE A 39 18.71 2.85 17.20
CA ILE A 39 20.16 2.63 17.15
C ILE A 39 20.79 3.86 16.51
N MET A 40 21.74 4.45 17.20
CA MET A 40 22.57 5.56 16.72
C MET A 40 24.04 5.23 16.96
N LYS A 41 24.87 5.29 15.93
CA LYS A 41 26.32 4.97 16.01
C LYS A 41 26.58 3.63 16.72
N ASP A 42 25.83 2.59 16.32
CA ASP A 42 25.91 1.21 16.85
C ASP A 42 25.57 1.05 18.35
N LYS A 43 25.00 2.09 18.98
CA LYS A 43 24.51 2.04 20.37
C LYS A 43 23.00 2.16 20.43
N LEU A 44 22.40 1.47 21.41
CA LEU A 44 20.98 1.52 21.69
C LEU A 44 20.65 2.77 22.50
N TYR A 45 19.74 3.59 21.97
CA TYR A 45 19.11 4.72 22.64
C TYR A 45 17.60 4.55 22.67
N PHE A 46 16.94 5.33 23.51
CA PHE A 46 15.48 5.40 23.59
C PHE A 46 15.06 6.82 23.20
N GLN A 47 14.42 6.93 22.04
CA GLN A 47 13.90 8.19 21.54
C GLN A 47 12.58 8.51 22.24
N CYS A 48 12.57 9.60 22.98
CA CYS A 48 11.40 10.17 23.62
C CYS A 48 10.82 11.29 22.73
N THR A 49 9.59 11.13 22.33
CA THR A 49 8.83 12.14 21.56
C THR A 49 7.76 12.73 22.46
N SER A 50 7.95 13.97 22.87
CA SER A 50 7.02 14.73 23.73
C SER A 50 6.12 15.62 22.87
N THR A 51 4.80 15.48 23.02
CA THR A 51 3.81 16.32 22.32
C THR A 51 3.41 17.50 23.19
N VAL A 52 3.82 18.72 22.80
CA VAL A 52 3.51 19.98 23.51
C VAL A 52 2.71 20.88 22.58
N GLY A 53 1.39 21.00 22.83
CA GLY A 53 0.49 21.68 21.90
C GLY A 53 0.49 20.99 20.53
N THR A 54 0.90 21.73 19.48
CA THR A 54 1.06 21.22 18.10
C THR A 54 2.49 20.81 17.74
N LYS A 55 3.44 20.91 18.69
CA LYS A 55 4.86 20.64 18.45
C LYS A 55 5.25 19.28 19.01
N GLU A 56 6.11 18.56 18.31
CA GLU A 56 6.79 17.38 18.79
C GLU A 56 8.26 17.71 19.09
N ILE A 57 8.71 17.35 20.29
CA ILE A 57 10.08 17.52 20.74
C ILE A 57 10.69 16.11 20.86
N HIS A 58 11.85 15.92 20.26
CA HIS A 58 12.54 14.64 20.24
C HIS A 58 13.83 14.71 21.04
N GLU A 59 14.00 13.78 21.97
CA GLU A 59 15.20 13.61 22.77
C GLU A 59 15.61 12.14 22.79
N ASN A 60 16.90 11.86 22.84
CA ASN A 60 17.42 10.50 22.83
C ASN A 60 18.22 10.25 24.11
N TYR A 61 17.87 9.19 24.83
CA TYR A 61 18.50 8.85 26.09
C TYR A 61 19.07 7.42 26.06
N GLU A 62 20.12 7.17 26.81
CA GLU A 62 20.55 5.82 27.13
C GLU A 62 19.59 5.17 28.15
N LYS A 63 19.77 3.89 28.42
CA LYS A 63 18.85 3.10 29.25
C LYS A 63 18.64 3.64 30.66
N GLU A 64 19.71 3.97 31.38
CA GLU A 64 19.62 4.47 32.73
C GLU A 64 18.95 5.84 32.82
N PRO A 65 19.36 6.86 32.05
CA PRO A 65 18.66 8.14 32.02
C PRO A 65 17.19 8.07 31.65
N VAL A 66 16.80 7.24 30.65
CA VAL A 66 15.39 7.13 30.28
C VAL A 66 14.55 6.49 31.39
N LEU A 67 15.10 5.54 32.15
CA LEU A 67 14.42 4.97 33.32
C LEU A 67 14.13 6.02 34.40
N GLU A 68 15.04 6.95 34.62
CA GLU A 68 14.84 8.06 35.56
C GLU A 68 13.75 9.01 35.09
N HIS A 69 13.79 9.39 33.83
CA HIS A 69 12.76 10.24 33.22
C HIS A 69 11.38 9.57 33.27
N ILE A 70 11.26 8.29 32.92
CA ILE A 70 9.98 7.57 32.96
C ILE A 70 9.40 7.56 34.38
N GLU A 71 10.23 7.33 35.39
CA GLU A 71 9.79 7.33 36.78
C GLU A 71 9.28 8.72 37.19
N GLY A 72 10.04 9.79 36.90
CA GLY A 72 9.61 11.18 37.15
C GLY A 72 8.29 11.50 36.45
N TRP A 73 8.19 11.24 35.17
CA TRP A 73 6.98 11.52 34.39
C TRP A 73 5.74 10.82 34.93
N ILE A 74 5.81 9.52 35.29
CA ILE A 74 4.63 8.80 35.75
C ILE A 74 4.25 9.13 37.21
N THR A 75 5.20 9.61 38.00
CA THR A 75 4.90 10.00 39.40
C THR A 75 4.40 11.44 39.49
N GLU A 76 4.97 12.37 38.70
CA GLU A 76 4.74 13.79 38.83
C GLU A 76 3.79 14.35 37.77
N ASP A 77 4.01 13.99 36.49
CA ASP A 77 3.38 14.71 35.38
C ASP A 77 2.20 13.94 34.75
N PHE A 78 2.21 12.62 34.78
CA PHE A 78 1.24 11.79 34.09
C PHE A 78 0.55 10.78 35.00
N ARG A 79 -0.56 10.19 34.49
CA ARG A 79 -1.37 9.22 35.22
C ARG A 79 -1.31 7.82 34.66
N GLN A 80 -0.84 7.63 33.44
CA GLN A 80 -0.89 6.35 32.74
C GLN A 80 0.40 6.11 31.94
N LEU A 81 0.90 4.87 32.03
CA LEU A 81 1.96 4.35 31.17
C LEU A 81 1.53 3.01 30.60
N GLN A 82 1.69 2.86 29.30
CA GLN A 82 1.48 1.61 28.57
C GLN A 82 2.79 1.23 27.89
N LEU A 83 3.28 0.03 28.14
CA LEU A 83 4.48 -0.55 27.53
C LEU A 83 4.07 -1.78 26.73
N GLU A 84 4.56 -1.86 25.52
CA GLU A 84 4.42 -3.01 24.61
C GLU A 84 5.79 -3.50 24.17
N SER A 85 6.01 -4.81 24.29
CA SER A 85 7.25 -5.49 23.93
C SER A 85 6.95 -6.89 23.38
N GLU A 86 7.90 -7.49 22.68
CA GLU A 86 7.86 -8.93 22.36
C GLU A 86 7.73 -9.81 23.60
N LEU A 87 8.30 -9.37 24.73
CA LEU A 87 8.29 -10.12 26.00
C LEU A 87 6.94 -10.04 26.73
N GLY A 88 6.11 -9.06 26.40
CA GLY A 88 4.83 -8.85 27.07
C GLY A 88 4.40 -7.38 27.07
N SER A 89 3.46 -7.05 27.94
CA SER A 89 2.95 -5.69 28.11
C SER A 89 2.89 -5.31 29.59
N VAL A 90 3.09 -4.01 29.88
CA VAL A 90 2.99 -3.45 31.22
C VAL A 90 2.07 -2.23 31.16
N ASN A 91 1.10 -2.18 32.07
CA ASN A 91 0.24 -1.02 32.27
C ASN A 91 0.45 -0.49 33.69
N VAL A 92 0.76 0.79 33.79
CA VAL A 92 0.94 1.49 35.07
C VAL A 92 -0.10 2.61 35.15
N LEU A 93 -0.81 2.65 36.26
CA LEU A 93 -1.73 3.74 36.60
C LEU A 93 -1.24 4.45 37.86
N SER A 94 -1.15 5.78 37.79
CA SER A 94 -0.79 6.62 38.91
C SER A 94 -2.04 7.35 39.46
N SER A 95 -2.33 7.14 40.72
CA SER A 95 -3.46 7.80 41.39
C SER A 95 -3.16 9.30 41.62
N LYS A 96 -4.19 10.08 42.01
CA LYS A 96 -4.02 11.49 42.39
C LYS A 96 -3.02 11.69 43.55
N LYS A 97 -2.88 10.67 44.41
CA LYS A 97 -1.95 10.68 45.57
C LYS A 97 -0.59 10.04 45.24
N GLY A 98 -0.26 9.79 43.98
CA GLY A 98 1.02 9.21 43.55
C GLY A 98 1.17 7.71 43.72
N LYS A 99 0.15 6.98 44.22
CA LYS A 99 0.20 5.51 44.36
C LYS A 99 0.15 4.87 42.99
N LEU A 100 1.15 4.05 42.67
CA LEU A 100 1.24 3.30 41.41
C LEU A 100 0.52 1.95 41.53
N THR A 101 -0.23 1.60 40.47
CA THR A 101 -0.79 0.27 40.27
C THR A 101 -0.19 -0.29 39.00
N ILE A 102 0.52 -1.40 39.10
CA ILE A 102 1.26 -2.02 38.00
C ILE A 102 0.54 -3.33 37.63
N LYS A 103 0.24 -3.51 36.34
CA LYS A 103 -0.26 -4.76 35.77
C LYS A 103 0.67 -5.22 34.67
N GLU A 104 1.32 -6.36 34.88
CA GLU A 104 2.18 -7.01 33.89
C GLU A 104 1.45 -8.20 33.26
N LYS A 105 1.57 -8.34 31.94
CA LYS A 105 1.10 -9.50 31.19
C LYS A 105 2.26 -10.04 30.35
N LYS A 106 2.87 -11.14 30.80
CA LYS A 106 3.94 -11.84 30.06
C LYS A 106 3.34 -12.66 28.92
N LYS A 107 3.95 -12.63 27.74
CA LYS A 107 3.62 -13.57 26.67
C LYS A 107 4.17 -14.95 27.06
N LYS A 108 3.35 -16.01 26.99
CA LYS A 108 3.81 -17.38 27.17
C LYS A 108 4.79 -17.71 26.04
N LYS A 109 5.93 -18.33 26.40
CA LYS A 109 6.85 -18.93 25.45
C LYS A 109 6.18 -20.18 24.86
N GLU A 110 5.49 -20.05 23.76
CA GLU A 110 5.16 -21.19 22.91
C GLU A 110 6.35 -21.43 21.98
N GLY A 111 6.76 -22.70 21.91
CA GLY A 111 8.03 -23.16 21.39
C GLY A 111 8.45 -22.56 20.04
N ASN A 112 9.75 -22.34 19.90
CA ASN A 112 10.52 -22.02 18.68
C ASN A 112 10.30 -20.68 17.96
N LEU A 113 9.63 -19.68 18.53
CA LEU A 113 9.51 -18.35 17.92
C LEU A 113 10.28 -17.24 18.66
N CYS A 114 11.11 -17.62 19.60
CA CYS A 114 11.95 -16.66 20.31
C CYS A 114 13.34 -16.69 19.68
N ASN A 115 13.61 -15.81 18.72
CA ASN A 115 14.92 -15.28 18.32
C ASN A 115 14.89 -14.61 16.94
N LYS A 116 13.81 -13.87 16.60
CA LYS A 116 14.01 -12.81 15.61
C LYS A 116 14.19 -11.52 16.42
N PRO A 117 15.44 -11.05 16.63
CA PRO A 117 15.62 -9.67 17.09
C PRO A 117 14.84 -8.79 16.11
N ILE A 118 14.15 -7.78 16.65
CA ILE A 118 13.65 -6.70 15.77
C ILE A 118 14.86 -6.36 14.93
N ARG A 119 14.77 -6.54 13.60
CA ARG A 119 15.95 -6.41 12.73
C ARG A 119 16.62 -5.09 13.09
N MET A 120 17.91 -5.10 13.36
CA MET A 120 18.67 -3.88 13.74
C MET A 120 18.45 -2.73 12.76
N GLU A 121 18.21 -3.07 11.49
CA GLU A 121 17.78 -2.15 10.41
C GLU A 121 16.44 -1.42 10.71
N ALA A 122 15.50 -2.07 11.44
CA ALA A 122 14.22 -1.44 11.80
C ALA A 122 14.34 -0.39 12.92
N LEU A 123 15.43 -0.41 13.66
CA LEU A 123 15.75 0.50 14.75
C LEU A 123 16.71 1.64 14.34
N SER A 124 17.23 1.60 13.11
CA SER A 124 18.08 2.66 12.56
C SER A 124 17.33 4.00 12.50
N HIS A 125 17.97 5.06 13.00
CA HIS A 125 17.43 6.43 12.98
C HIS A 125 17.24 6.95 11.56
N ASN A 126 18.12 6.55 10.63
CA ASN A 126 18.01 6.80 9.19
C ASN A 126 17.49 5.54 8.52
N ARG A 127 16.17 5.32 8.55
CA ARG A 127 15.54 4.29 7.74
C ARG A 127 15.75 4.63 6.27
N LYS A 128 16.77 4.05 5.65
CA LYS A 128 16.79 3.95 4.19
C LYS A 128 15.60 3.06 3.81
N LYS A 129 14.65 3.62 3.05
CA LYS A 129 13.55 2.81 2.51
C LYS A 129 14.19 1.66 1.72
N ARG A 130 13.89 0.41 2.11
CA ARG A 130 14.37 -0.75 1.38
C ARG A 130 13.53 -0.88 0.12
N TYR A 131 14.15 -0.67 -1.01
CA TYR A 131 13.52 -0.87 -2.30
C TYR A 131 13.70 -2.32 -2.75
N ILE A 132 12.72 -2.85 -3.48
CA ILE A 132 12.80 -4.19 -4.10
C ILE A 132 13.90 -4.19 -5.17
N LEU A 133 13.93 -3.16 -6.02
CA LEU A 133 15.04 -2.88 -6.90
C LEU A 133 15.98 -1.94 -6.15
N GLU A 134 17.19 -2.41 -5.85
CA GLU A 134 18.14 -1.69 -5.01
C GLU A 134 19.07 -0.82 -5.86
N GLU A 135 19.41 0.37 -5.37
CA GLU A 135 20.49 1.16 -5.93
C GLU A 135 21.83 0.42 -5.74
N GLY A 136 22.68 0.44 -6.75
CA GLY A 136 23.95 -0.29 -6.76
C GLY A 136 23.88 -1.68 -7.40
N LYS A 137 22.68 -2.21 -7.66
CA LYS A 137 22.47 -3.43 -8.46
C LYS A 137 21.97 -3.04 -9.84
N THR A 138 22.75 -3.32 -10.86
CA THR A 138 22.40 -3.00 -12.25
C THR A 138 21.21 -3.82 -12.72
N VAL A 139 20.24 -3.14 -13.33
CA VAL A 139 19.05 -3.74 -13.93
C VAL A 139 18.92 -3.18 -15.34
N GLU A 140 19.12 -4.03 -16.37
CA GLU A 140 19.26 -3.60 -17.75
C GLU A 140 18.09 -2.77 -18.27
N PHE A 141 16.85 -3.17 -18.01
CA PHE A 141 15.68 -2.40 -18.45
C PHE A 141 15.60 -1.00 -17.77
N LEU A 142 16.12 -0.82 -16.55
CA LEU A 142 16.17 0.50 -15.90
C LEU A 142 17.24 1.39 -16.55
N ILE A 143 18.34 0.80 -17.06
CA ILE A 143 19.39 1.52 -17.77
C ILE A 143 18.85 2.03 -19.10
N ASP A 144 18.25 1.18 -19.91
CA ASP A 144 17.68 1.55 -21.22
C ASP A 144 16.52 2.54 -21.11
N LEU A 145 15.76 2.50 -20.01
CA LEU A 145 14.72 3.48 -19.70
C LEU A 145 15.27 4.81 -19.15
N GLY A 146 16.58 4.92 -18.97
CA GLY A 146 17.24 6.11 -18.44
C GLY A 146 16.92 6.40 -16.97
N VAL A 147 16.50 5.38 -16.20
CA VAL A 147 16.22 5.48 -14.78
C VAL A 147 17.47 5.17 -13.94
N MET A 148 18.35 4.33 -14.47
CA MET A 148 19.58 3.88 -13.81
C MET A 148 20.78 4.09 -14.75
N THR A 149 21.96 4.37 -14.20
CA THR A 149 23.22 4.41 -14.96
C THR A 149 23.80 3.01 -15.10
N SER A 150 24.80 2.84 -16.00
CA SER A 150 25.55 1.59 -16.16
C SER A 150 26.28 1.12 -14.90
N GLU A 151 26.57 2.06 -13.97
CA GLU A 151 27.18 1.77 -12.67
C GLU A 151 26.16 1.44 -11.58
N GLY A 152 24.86 1.33 -11.92
CA GLY A 152 23.78 1.00 -10.98
C GLY A 152 23.28 2.19 -10.14
N LYS A 153 23.70 3.43 -10.44
CA LYS A 153 23.21 4.63 -9.74
C LYS A 153 21.90 5.10 -10.32
N ILE A 154 20.99 5.58 -9.46
CA ILE A 154 19.73 6.14 -9.93
C ILE A 154 19.93 7.55 -10.47
N VAL A 155 19.41 7.81 -11.66
CA VAL A 155 19.44 9.14 -12.30
C VAL A 155 18.56 10.08 -11.49
N HIS A 156 19.14 11.14 -10.93
CA HIS A 156 18.47 12.06 -10.00
C HIS A 156 17.13 12.60 -10.52
N SER A 157 17.08 13.02 -11.79
CA SER A 157 15.84 13.51 -12.42
C SER A 157 14.79 12.41 -12.67
N ARG A 158 15.13 11.15 -12.43
CA ARG A 158 14.26 9.98 -12.60
C ARG A 158 13.98 9.25 -11.28
N TYR A 159 14.38 9.83 -10.15
CA TYR A 159 14.23 9.20 -8.85
C TYR A 159 12.76 8.93 -8.49
N ASP A 160 11.83 9.82 -8.89
CA ASP A 160 10.40 9.61 -8.69
C ASP A 160 9.88 8.43 -9.50
N LYS A 161 10.39 8.24 -10.74
CA LYS A 161 10.06 7.06 -11.54
C LYS A 161 10.57 5.77 -10.90
N PHE A 162 11.78 5.79 -10.35
CA PHE A 162 12.33 4.66 -9.60
C PHE A 162 11.48 4.33 -8.37
N ARG A 163 11.05 5.34 -7.61
CA ARG A 163 10.14 5.15 -6.46
C ARG A 163 8.79 4.58 -6.88
N GLN A 164 8.22 5.08 -7.98
CA GLN A 164 6.96 4.58 -8.53
C GLN A 164 7.06 3.09 -8.93
N ILE A 165 8.14 2.70 -9.60
CA ILE A 165 8.39 1.30 -9.96
C ILE A 165 8.47 0.42 -8.70
N ASN A 166 9.27 0.80 -7.72
CA ASN A 166 9.38 0.04 -6.48
C ASN A 166 8.06 -0.04 -5.70
N ARG A 167 7.28 1.06 -5.67
CA ARG A 167 5.96 1.05 -5.03
C ARG A 167 5.00 0.09 -5.72
N PHE A 168 5.02 0.04 -7.05
CA PHE A 168 4.24 -0.95 -7.79
C PHE A 168 4.65 -2.38 -7.45
N LEU A 169 5.95 -2.65 -7.34
CA LEU A 169 6.45 -3.97 -6.97
C LEU A 169 6.09 -4.35 -5.52
N GLU A 170 5.98 -3.40 -4.59
CA GLU A 170 5.45 -3.66 -3.24
C GLU A 170 3.99 -4.20 -3.32
N PHE A 171 3.14 -3.66 -4.21
CA PHE A 171 1.79 -4.18 -4.41
C PHE A 171 1.77 -5.57 -5.06
N ILE A 172 2.72 -5.85 -5.96
CA ILE A 172 2.89 -7.20 -6.52
C ILE A 172 3.37 -8.17 -5.42
N GLU A 173 4.31 -7.77 -4.56
CA GLU A 173 4.78 -8.58 -3.43
C GLU A 173 3.64 -8.98 -2.49
N ASP A 174 2.75 -8.05 -2.17
CA ASP A 174 1.59 -8.27 -1.30
C ASP A 174 0.63 -9.34 -1.84
N ILE A 175 0.53 -9.48 -3.17
CA ILE A 175 -0.41 -10.42 -3.81
C ILE A 175 0.26 -11.75 -4.23
N LEU A 176 1.57 -11.92 -4.08
CA LEU A 176 2.25 -13.18 -4.43
C LEU A 176 1.59 -14.43 -3.82
N PRO A 177 1.12 -14.43 -2.55
CA PRO A 177 0.43 -15.58 -1.98
C PRO A 177 -0.89 -15.95 -2.67
N LYS A 178 -1.38 -15.12 -3.58
CA LYS A 178 -2.61 -15.33 -4.36
C LYS A 178 -2.36 -15.86 -5.76
N LEU A 179 -1.08 -15.89 -6.18
CA LEU A 179 -0.66 -16.45 -7.45
C LEU A 179 -0.18 -17.88 -7.23
N THR A 180 -0.55 -18.78 -8.14
CA THR A 180 -0.10 -20.17 -8.09
C THR A 180 1.38 -20.32 -8.47
N ARG A 181 2.04 -21.35 -7.93
CA ARG A 181 3.39 -21.78 -8.35
C ARG A 181 3.38 -23.13 -9.09
N ASP A 182 2.22 -23.75 -9.21
CA ASP A 182 2.09 -25.11 -9.74
C ASP A 182 2.03 -25.14 -11.27
N ARG A 183 1.87 -23.99 -11.90
CA ARG A 183 1.78 -23.81 -13.36
C ARG A 183 2.14 -22.40 -13.77
N GLU A 184 2.24 -22.19 -15.07
CA GLU A 184 2.42 -20.85 -15.65
C GLU A 184 1.30 -19.91 -15.21
N VAL A 185 1.69 -18.73 -14.75
CA VAL A 185 0.80 -17.61 -14.39
C VAL A 185 0.65 -16.68 -15.59
N THR A 186 -0.55 -16.48 -16.07
CA THR A 186 -0.83 -15.57 -17.19
C THR A 186 -1.30 -14.21 -16.67
N ILE A 187 -0.60 -13.15 -17.09
CA ILE A 187 -0.88 -11.77 -16.69
C ILE A 187 -1.15 -10.92 -17.94
N LEU A 188 -2.21 -10.12 -17.90
CA LEU A 188 -2.49 -9.12 -18.92
C LEU A 188 -2.29 -7.72 -18.36
N ASP A 189 -1.54 -6.89 -19.08
CA ASP A 189 -1.33 -5.48 -18.77
C ASP A 189 -1.95 -4.61 -19.85
N PHE A 190 -3.11 -4.02 -19.56
CA PHE A 190 -3.86 -3.19 -20.49
C PHE A 190 -3.44 -1.73 -20.42
N GLY A 191 -3.15 -1.13 -21.59
CA GLY A 191 -2.64 0.22 -21.68
C GLY A 191 -1.22 0.31 -21.16
N CYS A 192 -0.37 -0.68 -21.50
CA CYS A 192 0.99 -0.81 -20.97
C CYS A 192 1.89 0.39 -21.29
N GLY A 193 1.58 1.19 -22.29
CA GLY A 193 2.32 2.39 -22.68
C GLY A 193 3.81 2.11 -22.88
N LYS A 194 4.67 2.92 -22.28
CA LYS A 194 6.15 2.69 -22.31
C LYS A 194 6.62 1.49 -21.49
N SER A 195 5.71 0.75 -20.89
CA SER A 195 5.89 -0.55 -20.24
C SER A 195 6.94 -0.63 -19.12
N TYR A 196 7.32 0.48 -18.47
CA TYR A 196 8.28 0.38 -17.34
C TYR A 196 7.80 -0.57 -16.24
N LEU A 197 6.50 -0.54 -15.95
CA LEU A 197 5.90 -1.35 -14.88
C LEU A 197 5.72 -2.79 -15.34
N THR A 198 5.43 -3.01 -16.63
CA THR A 198 5.36 -4.34 -17.25
C THR A 198 6.72 -5.04 -17.21
N PHE A 199 7.80 -4.34 -17.61
CA PHE A 199 9.17 -4.86 -17.50
C PHE A 199 9.56 -5.12 -16.05
N ALA A 200 9.25 -4.20 -15.14
CA ALA A 200 9.53 -4.36 -13.72
C ALA A 200 8.80 -5.56 -13.13
N MET A 201 7.53 -5.76 -13.48
CA MET A 201 6.71 -6.88 -13.06
C MET A 201 7.29 -8.21 -13.57
N TYR A 202 7.66 -8.30 -14.85
CA TYR A 202 8.26 -9.50 -15.42
C TYR A 202 9.59 -9.81 -14.72
N TYR A 203 10.49 -8.83 -14.61
CA TYR A 203 11.76 -9.00 -13.90
C TYR A 203 11.58 -9.47 -12.46
N TYR A 204 10.66 -8.86 -11.73
CA TYR A 204 10.39 -9.21 -10.34
C TYR A 204 9.84 -10.63 -10.22
N LEU A 205 8.81 -10.97 -10.99
CA LEU A 205 8.17 -12.28 -10.91
C LEU A 205 9.06 -13.39 -11.46
N HIS A 206 9.65 -13.20 -12.62
CA HIS A 206 10.48 -14.22 -13.30
C HIS A 206 11.87 -14.31 -12.70
N GLU A 207 12.64 -13.19 -12.69
CA GLU A 207 14.04 -13.21 -12.30
C GLU A 207 14.25 -13.28 -10.77
N LEU A 208 13.49 -12.48 -10.00
CA LEU A 208 13.71 -12.39 -8.57
C LEU A 208 12.91 -13.42 -7.77
N GLN A 209 11.68 -13.71 -8.18
CA GLN A 209 10.75 -14.61 -7.46
C GLN A 209 10.65 -16.00 -8.09
N GLN A 210 11.26 -16.22 -9.27
CA GLN A 210 11.31 -17.53 -9.97
C GLN A 210 9.90 -18.11 -10.24
N TYR A 211 8.95 -17.26 -10.60
CA TYR A 211 7.65 -17.71 -11.10
C TYR A 211 7.75 -18.10 -12.57
N ASP A 212 7.08 -19.16 -12.96
CA ASP A 212 6.76 -19.41 -14.35
C ASP A 212 5.64 -18.44 -14.75
N VAL A 213 5.98 -17.36 -15.44
CA VAL A 213 5.06 -16.27 -15.75
C VAL A 213 5.09 -15.92 -17.22
N ARG A 214 3.90 -15.77 -17.82
CA ARG A 214 3.66 -15.20 -19.13
C ARG A 214 2.95 -13.86 -18.97
N ILE A 215 3.53 -12.80 -19.53
CA ILE A 215 2.93 -11.47 -19.49
C ILE A 215 2.63 -11.00 -20.92
N VAL A 216 1.43 -10.50 -21.14
CA VAL A 216 1.04 -9.87 -22.40
C VAL A 216 0.69 -8.42 -22.12
N GLY A 217 1.49 -7.50 -22.66
CA GLY A 217 1.22 -6.06 -22.65
C GLY A 217 0.40 -5.67 -23.88
N LEU A 218 -0.70 -4.96 -23.70
CA LEU A 218 -1.51 -4.43 -24.77
C LEU A 218 -1.51 -2.90 -24.77
N ASP A 219 -1.38 -2.33 -25.98
CA ASP A 219 -1.55 -0.89 -26.21
C ASP A 219 -2.12 -0.66 -27.63
N LEU A 220 -2.74 0.50 -27.83
CA LEU A 220 -3.27 0.89 -29.14
C LEU A 220 -2.19 1.40 -30.11
N LYS A 221 -1.05 1.85 -29.56
CA LYS A 221 0.03 2.51 -30.30
C LYS A 221 1.04 1.50 -30.80
N GLU A 222 1.08 1.31 -32.12
CA GLU A 222 2.00 0.38 -32.79
C GLU A 222 3.48 0.69 -32.50
N ASP A 223 3.88 1.98 -32.56
CA ASP A 223 5.26 2.39 -32.30
C ASP A 223 5.74 2.09 -30.87
N VAL A 224 4.82 2.04 -29.91
CA VAL A 224 5.09 1.66 -28.53
C VAL A 224 5.29 0.15 -28.44
N ILE A 225 4.42 -0.63 -29.06
CA ILE A 225 4.48 -2.09 -29.09
C ILE A 225 5.77 -2.58 -29.75
N GLU A 226 6.17 -2.01 -30.87
CA GLU A 226 7.43 -2.35 -31.56
C GLU A 226 8.65 -2.12 -30.65
N LYS A 227 8.75 -0.93 -30.03
CA LYS A 227 9.83 -0.59 -29.11
C LYS A 227 9.91 -1.55 -27.93
N CYS A 228 8.78 -1.84 -27.30
CA CYS A 228 8.71 -2.76 -26.16
C CYS A 228 9.07 -4.20 -26.55
N SER A 229 8.66 -4.65 -27.74
CA SER A 229 9.00 -5.98 -28.28
C SER A 229 10.49 -6.11 -28.55
N VAL A 230 11.14 -5.07 -29.08
CA VAL A 230 12.59 -5.05 -29.28
C VAL A 230 13.33 -5.13 -27.95
N LEU A 231 12.89 -4.38 -26.94
CA LEU A 231 13.50 -4.42 -25.61
C LEU A 231 13.31 -5.77 -24.92
N ALA A 232 12.13 -6.38 -24.99
CA ALA A 232 11.87 -7.70 -24.42
C ALA A 232 12.79 -8.77 -25.02
N LYS A 233 12.98 -8.76 -26.35
CA LYS A 233 13.94 -9.64 -27.04
C LYS A 233 15.39 -9.37 -26.60
N LYS A 234 15.78 -8.10 -26.47
CA LYS A 234 17.12 -7.71 -26.01
C LYS A 234 17.46 -8.29 -24.65
N TYR A 235 16.48 -8.33 -23.71
CA TYR A 235 16.68 -8.85 -22.35
C TYR A 235 16.48 -10.36 -22.25
N GLY A 236 16.11 -11.05 -23.33
CA GLY A 236 15.81 -12.48 -23.30
C GLY A 236 14.50 -12.83 -22.57
N TYR A 237 13.56 -11.89 -22.50
CA TYR A 237 12.26 -12.07 -21.82
C TYR A 237 11.29 -12.78 -22.78
N GLU A 238 11.50 -14.07 -23.01
CA GLU A 238 10.79 -14.87 -24.01
C GLU A 238 9.27 -14.94 -23.75
N LYS A 239 8.84 -14.91 -22.48
CA LYS A 239 7.44 -14.97 -22.07
C LYS A 239 6.81 -13.59 -21.80
N LEU A 240 7.52 -12.51 -22.15
CA LEU A 240 6.99 -11.15 -22.16
C LEU A 240 6.71 -10.73 -23.60
N THR A 241 5.44 -10.65 -23.95
CA THR A 241 4.99 -10.32 -25.30
C THR A 241 4.18 -9.02 -25.30
N PHE A 242 4.22 -8.30 -26.43
CA PHE A 242 3.48 -7.06 -26.60
C PHE A 242 2.62 -7.17 -27.86
N CYS A 243 1.35 -6.81 -27.76
CA CYS A 243 0.37 -6.89 -28.84
C CYS A 243 -0.35 -5.54 -29.01
N GLN A 244 -0.53 -5.12 -30.26
CA GLN A 244 -1.42 -4.02 -30.56
C GLN A 244 -2.86 -4.51 -30.47
N GLY A 245 -3.71 -3.83 -29.72
CA GLY A 245 -5.12 -4.20 -29.61
C GLY A 245 -5.90 -3.36 -28.63
N ASP A 246 -7.22 -3.40 -28.83
CA ASP A 246 -8.19 -2.82 -27.91
C ASP A 246 -8.60 -3.83 -26.84
N ILE A 247 -8.76 -3.36 -25.62
CA ILE A 247 -9.17 -4.14 -24.46
C ILE A 247 -10.50 -4.86 -24.71
N ALA A 248 -11.47 -4.16 -25.33
CA ALA A 248 -12.82 -4.69 -25.53
C ALA A 248 -12.84 -5.91 -26.46
N SER A 249 -11.97 -5.94 -27.48
CA SER A 249 -11.93 -6.96 -28.53
C SER A 249 -10.87 -8.05 -28.31
N TYR A 250 -10.01 -7.95 -27.29
CA TYR A 250 -8.94 -8.92 -27.07
C TYR A 250 -9.47 -10.28 -26.60
N GLU A 251 -9.12 -11.36 -27.33
CA GLU A 251 -9.53 -12.75 -27.06
C GLU A 251 -8.33 -13.72 -27.07
N GLY A 252 -7.11 -13.20 -27.03
CA GLY A 252 -5.87 -13.98 -27.23
C GLY A 252 -5.46 -14.92 -26.10
N VAL A 253 -6.29 -15.12 -25.06
CA VAL A 253 -6.00 -16.01 -23.91
C VAL A 253 -7.28 -16.66 -23.38
N ASP A 254 -7.17 -17.95 -23.03
CA ASP A 254 -8.29 -18.72 -22.46
C ASP A 254 -8.43 -18.53 -20.94
N ARG A 255 -7.32 -18.17 -20.29
CA ARG A 255 -7.25 -17.99 -18.82
C ARG A 255 -6.29 -16.88 -18.45
N VAL A 256 -6.72 -16.08 -17.51
CA VAL A 256 -5.91 -14.98 -16.94
C VAL A 256 -5.90 -15.10 -15.42
N ASP A 257 -4.72 -15.05 -14.83
CA ASP A 257 -4.55 -15.11 -13.37
C ASP A 257 -4.53 -13.71 -12.73
N MET A 258 -3.96 -12.76 -13.45
CA MET A 258 -3.92 -11.37 -13.00
C MET A 258 -4.15 -10.41 -14.17
N VAL A 259 -4.95 -9.38 -13.93
CA VAL A 259 -5.13 -8.24 -14.84
C VAL A 259 -4.54 -7.00 -14.18
N VAL A 260 -3.71 -6.31 -14.94
CA VAL A 260 -3.14 -5.00 -14.58
C VAL A 260 -3.63 -3.97 -15.57
N THR A 261 -4.07 -2.81 -15.08
CA THR A 261 -4.46 -1.68 -15.92
C THR A 261 -4.12 -0.37 -15.22
N LEU A 262 -2.99 0.22 -15.62
CA LEU A 262 -2.45 1.40 -14.95
C LEU A 262 -2.73 2.71 -15.71
N HIS A 263 -3.11 2.63 -16.98
CA HIS A 263 -3.31 3.79 -17.84
C HIS A 263 -4.48 3.64 -18.81
N ALA A 264 -5.41 2.73 -18.56
CA ALA A 264 -6.67 2.69 -19.33
C ALA A 264 -7.55 3.85 -18.91
N CYS A 265 -7.92 4.70 -19.90
CA CYS A 265 -8.68 5.90 -19.63
C CYS A 265 -10.19 5.63 -19.63
N ASP A 266 -10.88 6.26 -18.66
CA ASP A 266 -12.34 6.31 -18.56
C ASP A 266 -13.00 4.93 -18.63
N THR A 267 -13.91 4.69 -19.59
CA THR A 267 -14.62 3.42 -19.76
C THR A 267 -13.71 2.27 -20.20
N ALA A 268 -12.53 2.52 -20.77
CA ALA A 268 -11.56 1.45 -21.05
C ALA A 268 -11.17 0.68 -19.79
N THR A 269 -11.10 1.36 -18.62
CA THR A 269 -10.95 0.70 -17.32
C THR A 269 -12.10 -0.26 -17.04
N ASP A 270 -13.34 0.13 -17.33
CA ASP A 270 -14.54 -0.68 -17.08
C ASP A 270 -14.55 -1.96 -17.94
N TYR A 271 -14.13 -1.86 -19.20
CA TYR A 271 -13.93 -3.03 -20.06
C TYR A 271 -12.84 -3.97 -19.53
N ALA A 272 -11.72 -3.42 -19.06
CA ALA A 272 -10.65 -4.23 -18.45
C ALA A 272 -11.13 -4.99 -17.19
N LEU A 273 -11.86 -4.30 -16.31
CA LEU A 273 -12.42 -4.90 -15.09
C LEU A 273 -13.46 -5.98 -15.41
N ALA A 274 -14.37 -5.71 -16.36
CA ALA A 274 -15.39 -6.67 -16.77
C ALA A 274 -14.75 -7.94 -17.39
N LYS A 275 -13.76 -7.78 -18.27
CA LYS A 275 -13.01 -8.92 -18.84
C LYS A 275 -12.24 -9.68 -17.78
N ALA A 276 -11.60 -8.99 -16.82
CA ALA A 276 -10.92 -9.64 -15.70
C ALA A 276 -11.88 -10.54 -14.90
N VAL A 277 -13.10 -10.06 -14.65
CA VAL A 277 -14.15 -10.85 -13.98
C VAL A 277 -14.58 -12.03 -14.84
N ALA A 278 -14.79 -11.83 -16.16
CA ALA A 278 -15.20 -12.88 -17.09
C ALA A 278 -14.15 -14.00 -17.22
N TRP A 279 -12.85 -13.65 -17.24
CA TRP A 279 -11.74 -14.64 -17.23
C TRP A 279 -11.50 -15.31 -15.87
N GLY A 280 -12.20 -14.89 -14.80
CA GLY A 280 -11.99 -15.39 -13.45
C GLY A 280 -10.62 -15.06 -12.89
N ALA A 281 -10.07 -13.89 -13.22
CA ALA A 281 -8.76 -13.45 -12.74
C ALA A 281 -8.71 -13.49 -11.21
N SER A 282 -7.67 -14.09 -10.65
CA SER A 282 -7.47 -14.17 -9.20
C SER A 282 -7.15 -12.80 -8.58
N VAL A 283 -6.51 -11.92 -9.36
CA VAL A 283 -6.08 -10.58 -8.91
C VAL A 283 -6.33 -9.54 -9.99
N ILE A 284 -6.80 -8.38 -9.58
CA ILE A 284 -6.94 -7.19 -10.43
C ILE A 284 -6.22 -6.02 -9.75
N LEU A 285 -5.33 -5.35 -10.50
CA LEU A 285 -4.66 -4.12 -10.08
C LEU A 285 -4.99 -3.03 -11.09
N SER A 286 -5.77 -2.03 -10.69
CA SER A 286 -6.21 -0.96 -11.58
C SER A 286 -5.90 0.42 -11.00
N VAL A 287 -5.27 1.28 -11.80
CA VAL A 287 -5.03 2.71 -11.46
C VAL A 287 -5.78 3.57 -12.48
N PRO A 288 -7.05 3.90 -12.22
CA PRO A 288 -7.85 4.72 -13.13
C PRO A 288 -7.31 6.15 -13.17
N CYS A 289 -7.11 6.68 -14.37
CA CYS A 289 -6.58 8.04 -14.55
C CYS A 289 -7.63 9.06 -14.97
N CYS A 290 -8.76 8.62 -15.52
CA CYS A 290 -9.84 9.48 -16.03
C CYS A 290 -11.20 8.89 -15.65
N GLN A 291 -12.18 9.75 -15.34
CA GLN A 291 -13.54 9.39 -14.95
C GLN A 291 -14.55 10.35 -15.60
N TYR A 292 -14.44 10.53 -16.92
CA TYR A 292 -15.29 11.46 -17.66
C TYR A 292 -16.73 11.00 -17.75
N GLU A 293 -16.98 9.69 -17.83
CA GLU A 293 -18.33 9.14 -17.93
C GLU A 293 -19.20 9.63 -16.77
N LEU A 294 -18.79 9.35 -15.51
CA LEU A 294 -19.58 9.73 -14.35
C LEU A 294 -19.57 11.24 -14.12
N ASN A 295 -18.50 11.95 -14.46
CA ASN A 295 -18.47 13.40 -14.35
C ASN A 295 -19.55 14.10 -15.24
N ARG A 296 -19.90 13.51 -16.38
CA ARG A 296 -20.98 14.02 -17.22
C ARG A 296 -22.36 13.69 -16.68
N GLN A 297 -22.53 12.52 -16.09
CA GLN A 297 -23.79 12.02 -15.58
C GLN A 297 -24.18 12.62 -14.22
N ILE A 298 -23.20 12.78 -13.31
CA ILE A 298 -23.45 13.09 -11.90
C ILE A 298 -24.23 14.39 -11.72
N HIS A 299 -25.39 14.24 -11.08
CA HIS A 299 -26.19 15.36 -10.61
C HIS A 299 -26.84 14.98 -9.27
N ASN A 300 -27.09 15.98 -8.42
CA ASN A 300 -27.82 15.81 -7.17
C ASN A 300 -28.27 17.19 -6.70
N GLU A 301 -29.54 17.36 -6.35
CA GLU A 301 -30.10 18.65 -5.93
C GLU A 301 -29.45 19.18 -4.64
N VAL A 302 -29.19 18.32 -3.68
CA VAL A 302 -28.57 18.70 -2.40
C VAL A 302 -27.13 19.18 -2.60
N LEU A 303 -26.40 18.58 -3.53
CA LEU A 303 -25.02 18.92 -3.87
C LEU A 303 -24.90 19.91 -5.02
N ALA A 304 -26.00 20.41 -5.61
CA ALA A 304 -25.96 21.36 -6.72
C ALA A 304 -25.10 22.60 -6.44
N PRO A 305 -25.10 23.22 -5.24
CA PRO A 305 -24.21 24.33 -4.93
C PRO A 305 -22.72 23.95 -4.99
N VAL A 306 -22.34 22.72 -4.68
CA VAL A 306 -20.97 22.23 -4.75
C VAL A 306 -20.60 21.88 -6.20
N PHE A 307 -21.51 21.27 -6.94
CA PHE A 307 -21.30 20.87 -8.34
C PHE A 307 -21.25 22.08 -9.30
N SER A 308 -21.68 23.27 -8.87
CA SER A 308 -21.48 24.51 -9.63
C SER A 308 -19.99 24.83 -9.84
N TYR A 309 -19.11 24.29 -8.98
CA TYR A 309 -17.66 24.41 -9.13
C TYR A 309 -17.12 23.16 -9.86
N GLY A 310 -16.78 23.31 -11.15
CA GLY A 310 -16.37 22.21 -12.02
C GLY A 310 -15.25 21.34 -11.47
N VAL A 311 -14.25 21.95 -10.80
CA VAL A 311 -13.14 21.23 -10.14
C VAL A 311 -13.64 20.32 -9.00
N LEU A 312 -14.63 20.77 -8.23
CA LEU A 312 -15.20 19.97 -7.13
C LEU A 312 -16.05 18.84 -7.69
N LYS A 313 -16.87 19.15 -8.71
CA LYS A 313 -17.66 18.13 -9.42
C LYS A 313 -16.78 17.01 -9.97
N GLU A 314 -15.68 17.37 -10.68
CA GLU A 314 -14.74 16.41 -11.27
C GLU A 314 -14.10 15.51 -10.19
N ARG A 315 -13.63 16.09 -9.09
CA ARG A 315 -13.02 15.32 -7.99
C ARG A 315 -14.00 14.36 -7.31
N ILE A 316 -15.23 14.81 -7.06
CA ILE A 316 -16.27 13.96 -6.47
C ILE A 316 -16.64 12.83 -7.44
N ALA A 317 -16.83 13.14 -8.71
CA ALA A 317 -17.12 12.14 -9.74
C ALA A 317 -15.99 11.09 -9.83
N ALA A 318 -14.73 11.51 -9.76
CA ALA A 318 -13.59 10.59 -9.81
C ALA A 318 -13.60 9.63 -8.63
N LEU A 319 -13.73 10.13 -7.40
CA LEU A 319 -13.77 9.30 -6.19
C LEU A 319 -14.99 8.36 -6.17
N MET A 320 -16.16 8.86 -6.62
CA MET A 320 -17.35 8.03 -6.73
C MET A 320 -17.18 6.92 -7.76
N THR A 321 -16.63 7.22 -8.94
CA THR A 321 -16.37 6.21 -9.98
C THR A 321 -15.54 5.06 -9.42
N ASP A 322 -14.41 5.36 -8.77
CA ASP A 322 -13.51 4.32 -8.27
C ASP A 322 -14.12 3.56 -7.10
N GLY A 323 -14.88 4.23 -6.23
CA GLY A 323 -15.63 3.58 -5.15
C GLY A 323 -16.72 2.64 -5.68
N LEU A 324 -17.47 3.06 -6.72
CA LEU A 324 -18.50 2.23 -7.37
C LEU A 324 -17.88 1.02 -8.08
N ARG A 325 -16.76 1.18 -8.78
CA ARG A 325 -16.00 0.08 -9.38
C ARG A 325 -15.62 -0.97 -8.34
N ALA A 326 -15.06 -0.52 -7.20
CA ALA A 326 -14.70 -1.42 -6.10
C ALA A 326 -15.94 -2.19 -5.57
N GLN A 327 -17.06 -1.50 -5.33
CA GLN A 327 -18.30 -2.13 -4.85
C GLN A 327 -18.89 -3.14 -5.85
N MET A 328 -18.78 -2.89 -7.16
CA MET A 328 -19.21 -3.82 -8.20
C MET A 328 -18.33 -5.06 -8.27
N LEU A 329 -17.01 -4.92 -8.07
CA LEU A 329 -16.09 -6.04 -7.98
C LEU A 329 -16.36 -6.89 -6.73
N GLU A 330 -16.74 -6.27 -5.60
CA GLU A 330 -17.14 -7.01 -4.40
C GLU A 330 -18.42 -7.84 -4.63
N GLN A 331 -19.38 -7.35 -5.43
CA GLN A 331 -20.54 -8.16 -5.87
C GLN A 331 -20.13 -9.34 -6.76
N ALA A 332 -19.07 -9.17 -7.54
CA ALA A 332 -18.52 -10.23 -8.38
C ALA A 332 -17.67 -11.25 -7.60
N GLY A 333 -17.49 -11.10 -6.28
CA GLY A 333 -16.79 -12.06 -5.41
C GLY A 333 -15.35 -11.71 -5.11
N TYR A 334 -14.94 -10.47 -5.33
CA TYR A 334 -13.61 -9.98 -4.99
C TYR A 334 -13.62 -9.31 -3.60
N ASP A 335 -12.50 -9.43 -2.88
CA ASP A 335 -12.15 -8.57 -1.74
C ASP A 335 -11.36 -7.38 -2.28
N THR A 336 -11.88 -6.14 -2.08
CA THR A 336 -11.33 -4.95 -2.72
C THR A 336 -10.76 -3.97 -1.70
N GLN A 337 -9.66 -3.32 -2.10
CA GLN A 337 -9.03 -2.24 -1.35
C GLN A 337 -8.72 -1.09 -2.30
N ILE A 338 -8.97 0.12 -1.84
CA ILE A 338 -8.54 1.35 -2.53
C ILE A 338 -7.35 1.89 -1.77
N LEU A 339 -6.20 1.97 -2.44
CA LEU A 339 -4.90 2.30 -1.85
C LEU A 339 -4.27 3.49 -2.58
N GLU A 340 -3.43 4.26 -1.91
CA GLU A 340 -2.60 5.26 -2.58
C GLU A 340 -1.45 4.58 -3.32
N PHE A 341 -1.38 4.82 -4.64
CA PHE A 341 -0.35 4.26 -5.51
C PHE A 341 0.96 5.05 -5.44
N ILE A 342 0.87 6.37 -5.55
CA ILE A 342 1.99 7.30 -5.42
C ILE A 342 1.56 8.50 -4.57
N ASP A 343 2.54 9.26 -4.05
CA ASP A 343 2.24 10.41 -3.21
C ASP A 343 1.40 11.46 -3.97
N MET A 344 0.40 12.03 -3.30
CA MET A 344 -0.51 13.04 -3.85
C MET A 344 0.21 14.30 -4.36
N GLU A 345 1.45 14.55 -3.91
CA GLU A 345 2.29 15.66 -4.38
C GLU A 345 2.57 15.58 -5.88
N HIS A 346 2.51 14.37 -6.48
CA HIS A 346 2.80 14.18 -7.89
C HIS A 346 1.56 14.18 -8.80
N THR A 347 0.42 13.69 -8.29
CA THR A 347 -0.87 13.68 -9.01
C THR A 347 -2.03 13.42 -8.07
N PRO A 348 -3.17 14.11 -8.24
CA PRO A 348 -4.39 13.81 -7.50
C PRO A 348 -5.07 12.50 -7.95
N LYS A 349 -4.64 11.90 -9.09
CA LYS A 349 -5.15 10.66 -9.67
C LYS A 349 -4.19 9.53 -9.37
N ASN A 350 -4.17 9.11 -8.12
CA ASN A 350 -3.17 8.20 -7.57
C ASN A 350 -3.77 7.00 -6.82
N LEU A 351 -5.03 6.70 -7.04
CA LEU A 351 -5.68 5.58 -6.37
C LEU A 351 -5.45 4.27 -7.14
N LEU A 352 -5.10 3.22 -6.42
CA LEU A 352 -5.05 1.84 -6.89
C LEU A 352 -6.25 1.08 -6.36
N ILE A 353 -7.04 0.49 -7.22
CA ILE A 353 -8.03 -0.54 -6.89
C ILE A 353 -7.30 -1.88 -6.93
N ARG A 354 -7.12 -2.51 -5.77
CA ARG A 354 -6.62 -3.87 -5.64
C ARG A 354 -7.78 -4.78 -5.31
N ALA A 355 -8.08 -5.73 -6.20
CA ALA A 355 -9.15 -6.69 -6.00
C ALA A 355 -8.59 -8.11 -6.04
N VAL A 356 -8.91 -8.93 -5.05
CA VAL A 356 -8.47 -10.33 -4.93
C VAL A 356 -9.70 -11.22 -4.88
N TYR A 357 -9.78 -12.19 -5.78
CA TYR A 357 -10.91 -13.10 -5.85
C TYR A 357 -10.96 -14.00 -4.61
N THR A 358 -12.10 -14.03 -3.94
CA THR A 358 -12.34 -14.85 -2.75
C THR A 358 -13.56 -15.75 -2.90
N GLY A 359 -14.36 -15.56 -3.95
CA GLY A 359 -15.65 -16.21 -4.18
C GLY A 359 -16.79 -15.70 -3.26
N LYS A 360 -16.47 -14.84 -2.30
CA LYS A 360 -17.47 -14.28 -1.37
C LYS A 360 -18.11 -13.04 -1.99
N LYS A 361 -19.34 -13.14 -2.45
CA LYS A 361 -20.11 -12.02 -3.00
C LYS A 361 -20.65 -11.15 -1.86
N LYS A 362 -20.54 -9.85 -2.02
CA LYS A 362 -21.09 -8.88 -1.04
C LYS A 362 -22.56 -8.58 -1.37
N GLU A 363 -23.38 -8.63 -0.35
CA GLU A 363 -24.80 -8.28 -0.43
C GLU A 363 -25.03 -6.77 -0.29
N ASN A 364 -24.57 -5.99 -1.27
CA ASN A 364 -24.67 -4.52 -1.27
C ASN A 364 -25.49 -3.97 -2.46
N LYS A 365 -26.26 -4.82 -3.13
CA LYS A 365 -26.98 -4.47 -4.37
C LYS A 365 -27.96 -3.32 -4.18
N GLU A 366 -28.70 -3.32 -3.06
CA GLU A 366 -29.70 -2.28 -2.76
C GLU A 366 -29.03 -0.94 -2.47
N GLN A 367 -27.97 -0.95 -1.62
CA GLN A 367 -27.21 0.26 -1.29
C GLN A 367 -26.56 0.86 -2.53
N LEU A 368 -25.96 0.01 -3.37
CA LEU A 368 -25.39 0.46 -4.63
C LEU A 368 -26.44 1.09 -5.55
N ARG A 369 -27.60 0.44 -5.69
CA ARG A 369 -28.71 0.97 -6.50
C ARG A 369 -29.19 2.33 -5.98
N THR A 370 -29.40 2.44 -4.68
CA THR A 370 -29.78 3.70 -4.02
C THR A 370 -28.78 4.82 -4.32
N CYS A 371 -27.48 4.51 -4.28
CA CYS A 371 -26.43 5.48 -4.59
C CYS A 371 -26.50 5.90 -6.08
N LEU A 372 -26.60 4.94 -7.00
CA LEU A 372 -26.71 5.23 -8.42
C LEU A 372 -27.92 6.12 -8.75
N ASP A 373 -29.08 5.79 -8.21
CA ASP A 373 -30.33 6.54 -8.44
C ASP A 373 -30.25 7.95 -7.83
N ALA A 374 -29.69 8.10 -6.62
CA ALA A 374 -29.55 9.39 -5.96
C ALA A 374 -28.66 10.39 -6.73
N PHE A 375 -27.73 9.91 -7.54
CA PHE A 375 -26.82 10.74 -8.31
C PHE A 375 -27.03 10.66 -9.84
N GLY A 376 -28.07 9.93 -10.29
CA GLY A 376 -28.41 9.75 -11.70
C GLY A 376 -27.31 9.05 -12.51
N LEU A 377 -26.68 8.03 -11.92
CA LEU A 377 -25.51 7.37 -12.51
C LEU A 377 -25.87 6.05 -13.21
N HIS A 378 -25.22 5.83 -14.37
CA HIS A 378 -25.34 4.62 -15.17
C HIS A 378 -23.94 4.19 -15.65
N PRO A 379 -23.11 3.60 -14.74
CA PRO A 379 -21.75 3.23 -15.08
C PRO A 379 -21.67 2.14 -16.12
N THR A 380 -20.72 2.26 -17.05
CA THR A 380 -20.44 1.23 -18.07
C THR A 380 -20.12 -0.12 -17.43
N LEU A 381 -19.39 -0.15 -16.33
CA LEU A 381 -19.06 -1.41 -15.64
C LEU A 381 -20.32 -2.17 -15.17
N GLU A 382 -21.33 -1.47 -14.64
CA GLU A 382 -22.59 -2.12 -14.24
C GLU A 382 -23.26 -2.85 -15.39
N ARG A 383 -23.30 -2.20 -16.55
CA ARG A 383 -23.86 -2.78 -17.79
C ARG A 383 -23.07 -4.01 -18.23
N LEU A 384 -21.75 -3.89 -18.32
CA LEU A 384 -20.87 -4.98 -18.78
C LEU A 384 -20.94 -6.22 -17.88
N LEU A 385 -20.96 -6.04 -16.55
CA LEU A 385 -21.08 -7.16 -15.61
C LEU A 385 -22.46 -7.85 -15.68
N LYS A 386 -23.54 -7.12 -16.03
CA LYS A 386 -24.86 -7.72 -16.26
C LYS A 386 -24.92 -8.52 -17.57
N GLU A 387 -24.27 -8.04 -18.63
CA GLU A 387 -24.20 -8.70 -19.93
C GLU A 387 -23.36 -9.98 -19.83
N GLY A 388 -22.17 -9.93 -19.24
CA GLY A 388 -21.29 -11.09 -19.04
C GLY A 388 -21.82 -12.15 -18.08
N GLY A 389 -22.74 -11.82 -17.19
CA GLY A 389 -23.39 -12.76 -16.29
C GLY A 389 -24.55 -13.57 -16.90
N ARG A 390 -24.90 -13.33 -18.17
CA ARG A 390 -25.94 -14.07 -18.90
C ARG A 390 -25.38 -15.22 -19.74
N GLU A 391 -24.07 -15.28 -19.92
CA GLU A 391 -23.38 -16.32 -20.71
C GLU A 391 -22.68 -17.39 -19.87
N ALA A 392 -22.82 -17.39 -18.53
CA ALA A 392 -22.20 -18.33 -17.60
C ALA A 392 -23.21 -19.32 -16.99
#